data_8e21da6b2f1b562b86aaa19f5892726b
#
_entry.id   8e21da6b2f1b562b86aaa19f5892726b
#
_cell.length_a   1.000
_cell.length_b   1.000
_cell.length_c   1.000
_cell.angle_alpha   90.00
_cell.angle_beta   90.00
_cell.angle_gamma   90.00
#
_symmetry.space_group_name_H-M   'P 1'
#
loop_
_entity.id
_entity.type
_entity.pdbx_description
1 polymer ?
#
loop_
_entity_poly.entity_id
_entity_poly.type
_entity_poly.pdbx_seq_one_letter_code
_entity_poly.pdbx_strand_id
1 'polypeptide(L)'
;LTREYTYDAMILKDYFLEKLSEFSDRLEIRYQTMIRSVEKTSDAYIISTDNEKYKSSFVLNATYAGTNQILDMIGFEKFGIKYELCEIILCDVNDKLKEIGFTVMDGPFFSIMPFGKTGLHSLTSVTFTPHTTSYDGVPTFACQSKSNGYCSPFHLGNCNDCPAKPVSAFPYMANLAKKYMLDDYGFTYKSSLFSMKPILMSSEIDDSRPTVIRTYSENPTFVGVLSGKINTVYDLDEVLDNG
;
A
#
# COMPACT_ATOMS: atom_id res chain seq x y z
N LEU A 1 14.21 -2.99 26.61
CA LEU A 1 14.90 -2.83 25.32
C LEU A 1 14.76 -4.12 24.53
N THR A 2 14.26 -4.03 23.33
CA THR A 2 14.25 -5.12 22.35
C THR A 2 15.03 -4.70 21.12
N ARG A 3 15.54 -5.66 20.34
CA ARG A 3 16.07 -5.40 19.01
C ARG A 3 14.96 -5.68 18.01
N GLU A 4 14.55 -4.65 17.28
CA GLU A 4 13.64 -4.77 16.16
C GLU A 4 14.34 -4.23 14.91
N TYR A 5 14.30 -5.01 13.83
CA TYR A 5 14.92 -4.61 12.58
C TYR A 5 13.94 -3.79 11.78
N THR A 6 14.35 -2.60 11.37
CA THR A 6 13.68 -1.80 10.36
C THR A 6 14.42 -1.93 9.04
N TYR A 7 13.71 -1.82 7.94
CA TYR A 7 14.30 -1.84 6.60
C TYR A 7 13.99 -0.53 5.87
N ASP A 8 14.87 -0.17 4.94
CA ASP A 8 14.65 0.97 4.07
C ASP A 8 13.95 0.50 2.79
N ALA A 9 12.70 0.92 2.58
CA ALA A 9 11.90 0.54 1.43
C ALA A 9 12.50 1.03 0.11
N MET A 10 13.28 2.12 0.11
CA MET A 10 13.93 2.63 -1.10
C MET A 10 15.10 1.75 -1.51
N ILE A 11 15.88 1.25 -0.55
CA ILE A 11 16.96 0.30 -0.82
C ILE A 11 16.39 -1.00 -1.39
N LEU A 12 15.29 -1.51 -0.82
CA LEU A 12 14.60 -2.69 -1.36
C LEU A 12 14.09 -2.45 -2.78
N LYS A 13 13.47 -1.31 -3.03
CA LYS A 13 13.00 -0.94 -4.37
C LYS A 13 14.16 -0.93 -5.37
N ASP A 14 15.26 -0.27 -5.03
CA ASP A 14 16.41 -0.15 -5.92
C ASP A 14 17.06 -1.51 -6.18
N TYR A 15 17.16 -2.36 -5.17
CA TYR A 15 17.62 -3.76 -5.32
C TYR A 15 16.74 -4.55 -6.29
N PHE A 16 15.41 -4.49 -6.15
CA PHE A 16 14.52 -5.21 -7.06
C PHE A 16 14.55 -4.64 -8.48
N LEU A 17 14.67 -3.33 -8.64
CA LEU A 17 14.82 -2.72 -9.97
C LEU A 17 16.14 -3.15 -10.65
N GLU A 18 17.23 -3.23 -9.90
CA GLU A 18 18.49 -3.78 -10.40
C GLU A 18 18.31 -5.24 -10.85
N LYS A 19 17.69 -6.08 -10.02
CA LYS A 19 17.40 -7.48 -10.38
C LYS A 19 16.51 -7.60 -11.60
N LEU A 20 15.48 -6.79 -11.73
CA LEU A 20 14.60 -6.78 -12.91
C LEU A 20 15.36 -6.36 -14.18
N SER A 21 16.36 -5.49 -14.08
CA SER A 21 17.17 -5.07 -15.23
C SER A 21 17.99 -6.22 -15.84
N GLU A 22 18.32 -7.26 -15.07
CA GLU A 22 18.99 -8.47 -15.55
C GLU A 22 18.15 -9.26 -16.57
N PHE A 23 16.83 -8.99 -16.64
CA PHE A 23 15.87 -9.63 -17.54
C PHE A 23 15.36 -8.71 -18.65
N SER A 24 16.05 -7.60 -18.93
CA SER A 24 15.63 -6.57 -19.88
C SER A 24 15.42 -7.06 -21.32
N ASP A 25 15.99 -8.20 -21.71
CA ASP A 25 15.80 -8.87 -22.99
C ASP A 25 14.42 -9.53 -23.16
N ARG A 26 13.71 -9.82 -22.05
CA ARG A 26 12.42 -10.53 -22.01
C ARG A 26 11.40 -9.89 -21.08
N LEU A 27 11.75 -8.79 -20.43
CA LEU A 27 10.89 -8.04 -19.50
C LEU A 27 10.69 -6.63 -20.01
N GLU A 28 9.45 -6.24 -20.15
CA GLU A 28 9.06 -4.85 -20.41
C GLU A 28 8.28 -4.29 -19.22
N ILE A 29 8.76 -3.16 -18.65
CA ILE A 29 8.09 -2.46 -17.57
C ILE A 29 7.52 -1.16 -18.10
N ARG A 30 6.20 -0.97 -17.99
CA ARG A 30 5.50 0.22 -18.42
C ARG A 30 4.92 0.97 -17.24
N TYR A 31 5.52 2.08 -16.90
CA TYR A 31 5.04 3.00 -15.87
C TYR A 31 3.97 3.95 -16.43
N GLN A 32 3.19 4.57 -15.54
CA GLN A 32 2.15 5.55 -15.89
C GLN A 32 1.16 5.03 -16.95
N THR A 33 0.89 3.73 -16.89
CA THR A 33 0.00 3.05 -17.84
C THR A 33 -1.32 2.71 -17.15
N MET A 34 -2.40 3.35 -17.59
CA MET A 34 -3.73 3.12 -17.06
C MET A 34 -4.40 1.95 -17.77
N ILE A 35 -4.85 0.96 -17.01
CA ILE A 35 -5.70 -0.12 -17.51
C ILE A 35 -7.13 0.41 -17.57
N ARG A 36 -7.77 0.31 -18.74
CA ARG A 36 -9.13 0.78 -19.02
C ARG A 36 -10.16 -0.33 -19.04
N SER A 37 -9.78 -1.50 -19.54
CA SER A 37 -10.60 -2.69 -19.52
C SER A 37 -9.76 -3.96 -19.50
N VAL A 38 -10.36 -5.03 -18.99
CA VAL A 38 -9.83 -6.39 -19.09
C VAL A 38 -10.99 -7.28 -19.57
N GLU A 39 -10.81 -7.92 -20.71
CA GLU A 39 -11.83 -8.76 -21.34
C GLU A 39 -11.30 -10.18 -21.50
N LYS A 40 -12.11 -11.19 -21.11
CA LYS A 40 -11.75 -12.59 -21.31
C LYS A 40 -12.25 -13.06 -22.66
N THR A 41 -11.39 -13.72 -23.43
CA THR A 41 -11.74 -14.49 -24.63
C THR A 41 -11.62 -15.98 -24.36
N SER A 42 -11.80 -16.82 -25.39
CA SER A 42 -11.65 -18.27 -25.27
C SER A 42 -10.24 -18.73 -24.91
N ASP A 43 -9.22 -17.98 -25.30
CA ASP A 43 -7.81 -18.38 -25.24
C ASP A 43 -6.89 -17.35 -24.55
N ALA A 44 -7.40 -16.16 -24.24
CA ALA A 44 -6.59 -15.07 -23.71
C ALA A 44 -7.42 -14.03 -22.95
N TYR A 45 -6.72 -13.11 -22.33
CA TYR A 45 -7.21 -11.82 -21.84
C TYR A 45 -6.75 -10.71 -22.77
N ILE A 46 -7.64 -9.77 -23.07
CA ILE A 46 -7.33 -8.52 -23.78
C ILE A 46 -7.34 -7.41 -22.73
N ILE A 47 -6.18 -6.84 -22.50
CA ILE A 47 -5.98 -5.74 -21.55
C ILE A 47 -5.83 -4.46 -22.37
N SER A 48 -6.77 -3.54 -22.23
CA SER A 48 -6.75 -2.25 -22.94
C SER A 48 -6.24 -1.16 -22.01
N THR A 49 -5.35 -0.33 -22.54
CA THR A 49 -4.85 0.90 -21.92
C THR A 49 -5.29 2.11 -22.73
N ASP A 50 -4.87 3.32 -22.36
CA ASP A 50 -5.16 4.52 -23.14
C ASP A 50 -4.60 4.44 -24.58
N ASN A 51 -3.47 3.77 -24.77
CA ASN A 51 -2.70 3.81 -26.01
C ASN A 51 -2.63 2.47 -26.73
N GLU A 52 -2.74 1.34 -26.03
CA GLU A 52 -2.42 0.02 -26.56
C GLU A 52 -3.34 -1.07 -26.01
N LYS A 53 -3.33 -2.22 -26.69
CA LYS A 53 -3.98 -3.44 -26.25
C LYS A 53 -2.96 -4.57 -26.17
N TYR A 54 -3.04 -5.32 -25.08
CA TYR A 54 -2.19 -6.49 -24.83
C TYR A 54 -3.04 -7.74 -24.85
N LYS A 55 -2.54 -8.81 -25.45
CA LYS A 55 -3.13 -10.14 -25.40
C LYS A 55 -2.23 -11.07 -24.59
N SER A 56 -2.79 -11.75 -23.57
CA SER A 56 -2.04 -12.69 -22.75
C SER A 56 -2.90 -13.88 -22.35
N SER A 57 -2.33 -15.07 -22.36
CA SER A 57 -2.97 -16.28 -21.81
C SER A 57 -2.81 -16.38 -20.29
N PHE A 58 -1.94 -15.56 -19.68
CA PHE A 58 -1.73 -15.48 -18.24
C PHE A 58 -1.77 -14.03 -17.76
N VAL A 59 -2.54 -13.75 -16.72
CA VAL A 59 -2.62 -12.44 -16.07
C VAL A 59 -2.45 -12.59 -14.56
N LEU A 60 -1.51 -11.84 -13.99
CA LEU A 60 -1.35 -11.67 -12.57
C LEU A 60 -1.80 -10.26 -12.15
N ASN A 61 -2.86 -10.17 -11.35
CA ASN A 61 -3.33 -8.94 -10.75
C ASN A 61 -2.70 -8.78 -9.35
N ALA A 62 -1.61 -8.05 -9.26
CA ALA A 62 -0.87 -7.73 -8.04
C ALA A 62 -0.89 -6.20 -7.77
N THR A 63 -2.02 -5.54 -8.02
CA THR A 63 -2.16 -4.08 -8.00
C THR A 63 -2.45 -3.50 -6.60
N TYR A 64 -2.29 -4.29 -5.53
CA TYR A 64 -2.43 -3.90 -4.12
C TYR A 64 -3.79 -3.23 -3.83
N ALA A 65 -3.83 -1.92 -3.58
CA ALA A 65 -5.09 -1.20 -3.33
C ALA A 65 -6.01 -1.15 -4.56
N GLY A 66 -5.49 -1.38 -5.75
CA GLY A 66 -6.23 -1.45 -7.02
C GLY A 66 -6.77 -2.84 -7.37
N THR A 67 -6.48 -3.86 -6.58
CA THR A 67 -6.82 -5.25 -6.91
C THR A 67 -8.30 -5.43 -7.24
N ASN A 68 -9.20 -4.91 -6.44
CA ASN A 68 -10.65 -5.02 -6.68
C ASN A 68 -11.14 -4.18 -7.86
N GLN A 69 -10.42 -3.13 -8.24
CA GLN A 69 -10.75 -2.34 -9.44
C GLN A 69 -10.57 -3.19 -10.71
N ILE A 70 -9.48 -3.95 -10.77
CA ILE A 70 -9.22 -4.87 -11.91
C ILE A 70 -10.21 -6.04 -11.90
N LEU A 71 -10.53 -6.61 -10.74
CA LEU A 71 -11.53 -7.68 -10.61
C LEU A 71 -12.92 -7.20 -11.03
N ASP A 72 -13.29 -5.95 -10.70
CA ASP A 72 -14.56 -5.35 -11.11
C ASP A 72 -14.68 -5.20 -12.62
N MET A 73 -13.59 -4.78 -13.30
CA MET A 73 -13.55 -4.61 -14.77
C MET A 73 -13.89 -5.91 -15.50
N ILE A 74 -13.53 -7.06 -14.94
CA ILE A 74 -13.73 -8.37 -15.57
C ILE A 74 -14.93 -9.14 -14.98
N GLY A 75 -15.58 -8.58 -13.95
CA GLY A 75 -16.72 -9.21 -13.29
C GLY A 75 -16.38 -10.40 -12.38
N PHE A 76 -15.14 -10.47 -11.88
CA PHE A 76 -14.73 -11.47 -10.90
C PHE A 76 -15.10 -11.08 -9.48
N GLU A 77 -15.22 -12.11 -8.61
CA GLU A 77 -15.47 -11.90 -7.19
C GLU A 77 -14.33 -11.07 -6.56
N LYS A 78 -14.70 -9.99 -5.87
CA LYS A 78 -13.77 -9.11 -5.19
C LYS A 78 -13.28 -9.70 -3.87
N PHE A 79 -12.10 -9.29 -3.43
CA PHE A 79 -11.69 -9.53 -2.05
C PHE A 79 -12.54 -8.68 -1.08
N GLY A 80 -12.85 -9.22 0.09
CA GLY A 80 -13.44 -8.45 1.19
C GLY A 80 -12.39 -7.53 1.81
N ILE A 81 -12.30 -6.28 1.34
CA ILE A 81 -11.27 -5.32 1.74
C ILE A 81 -11.91 -4.13 2.47
N LYS A 82 -11.30 -3.77 3.61
CA LYS A 82 -11.41 -2.45 4.21
C LYS A 82 -10.29 -1.58 3.66
N TYR A 83 -10.61 -0.43 3.08
CA TYR A 83 -9.63 0.53 2.60
C TYR A 83 -9.46 1.65 3.61
N GLU A 84 -8.22 1.97 3.95
CA GLU A 84 -7.87 3.10 4.81
C GLU A 84 -7.00 4.10 4.05
N LEU A 85 -7.41 5.37 4.03
CA LEU A 85 -6.54 6.47 3.63
C LEU A 85 -5.66 6.82 4.84
N CYS A 86 -4.42 6.41 4.81
CA CYS A 86 -3.47 6.51 5.91
C CYS A 86 -2.47 7.64 5.70
N GLU A 87 -2.02 8.24 6.82
CA GLU A 87 -0.92 9.17 6.89
C GLU A 87 0.25 8.59 7.68
N ILE A 88 1.46 8.71 7.13
CA ILE A 88 2.72 8.55 7.86
C ILE A 88 3.32 9.94 7.97
N ILE A 89 3.49 10.44 9.19
CA ILE A 89 4.10 11.73 9.44
C ILE A 89 5.61 11.56 9.52
N LEU A 90 6.34 12.41 8.81
CA LEU A 90 7.80 12.48 8.89
C LEU A 90 8.21 13.63 9.79
N CYS A 91 9.09 13.33 10.73
CA CYS A 91 9.57 14.25 11.75
C CYS A 91 11.08 14.42 11.69
N ASP A 92 11.55 15.65 11.85
CA ASP A 92 12.89 15.92 12.33
C ASP A 92 12.96 15.59 13.83
N VAL A 93 14.04 14.99 14.29
CA VAL A 93 14.23 14.58 15.70
C VAL A 93 15.53 15.11 16.25
N ASN A 94 15.58 15.28 17.57
CA ASN A 94 16.82 15.69 18.25
C ASN A 94 17.79 14.50 18.42
N ASP A 95 19.03 14.78 18.83
CA ASP A 95 20.10 13.79 18.94
C ASP A 95 19.76 12.63 19.89
N LYS A 96 18.94 12.87 20.94
CA LYS A 96 18.54 11.81 21.88
C LYS A 96 17.63 10.77 21.24
N LEU A 97 16.84 11.15 20.24
CA LEU A 97 15.90 10.26 19.57
C LEU A 97 16.46 9.66 18.28
N LYS A 98 17.53 10.22 17.72
CA LYS A 98 18.05 9.93 16.38
C LYS A 98 18.28 8.45 16.07
N GLU A 99 18.78 7.68 17.07
CA GLU A 99 19.10 6.25 16.91
C GLU A 99 18.06 5.35 17.61
N ILE A 100 16.94 5.91 18.04
CA ILE A 100 15.98 5.21 18.90
C ILE A 100 14.63 5.14 18.19
N GLY A 101 14.08 3.92 18.11
CA GLY A 101 12.65 3.71 17.86
C GLY A 101 11.90 3.64 19.20
N PHE A 102 10.76 4.28 19.27
CA PHE A 102 9.89 4.28 20.45
C PHE A 102 8.48 3.84 20.05
N THR A 103 7.97 2.80 20.71
CA THR A 103 6.62 2.27 20.48
C THR A 103 5.91 2.05 21.80
N VAL A 104 4.69 2.56 21.92
CA VAL A 104 3.76 2.26 23.02
C VAL A 104 2.78 1.20 22.55
N MET A 105 2.78 0.02 23.18
CA MET A 105 2.04 -1.16 22.71
C MET A 105 0.72 -1.38 23.44
N ASP A 106 0.58 -1.10 24.72
CA ASP A 106 -0.65 -1.30 25.47
C ASP A 106 -1.34 0.04 25.73
N GLY A 107 -2.53 0.25 25.13
CA GLY A 107 -3.30 1.49 25.27
C GLY A 107 -3.32 2.31 23.98
N PRO A 108 -3.01 3.60 24.02
CA PRO A 108 -3.06 4.47 22.83
C PRO A 108 -1.84 4.25 21.94
N PHE A 109 -1.81 3.15 21.21
CA PHE A 109 -0.73 2.74 20.33
C PHE A 109 -0.23 3.87 19.43
N PHE A 110 1.04 4.22 19.58
CA PHE A 110 1.75 5.06 18.63
C PHE A 110 3.21 4.59 18.51
N SER A 111 3.83 4.92 17.42
CA SER A 111 5.24 4.66 17.19
C SER A 111 5.92 5.90 16.61
N ILE A 112 7.14 6.18 17.07
CA ILE A 112 8.09 7.07 16.41
C ILE A 112 9.35 6.26 16.13
N MET A 113 9.67 6.07 14.84
CA MET A 113 10.69 5.11 14.40
C MET A 113 11.58 5.74 13.34
N PRO A 114 12.89 5.43 13.28
CA PRO A 114 13.73 5.83 12.15
C PRO A 114 13.06 5.44 10.82
N PHE A 115 13.01 6.38 9.87
CA PHE A 115 12.41 6.17 8.57
C PHE A 115 13.49 5.89 7.52
N GLY A 116 13.86 4.62 7.40
CA GLY A 116 14.95 4.18 6.55
C GLY A 116 16.25 4.91 6.89
N LYS A 117 17.01 5.27 5.85
CA LYS A 117 18.26 6.05 5.96
C LYS A 117 18.07 7.55 5.67
N THR A 118 16.85 8.05 5.77
CA THR A 118 16.53 9.45 5.47
C THR A 118 17.02 10.45 6.53
N GLY A 119 17.34 9.98 7.73
CA GLY A 119 17.61 10.83 8.90
C GLY A 119 16.34 11.36 9.57
N LEU A 120 15.16 11.07 9.02
CA LEU A 120 13.87 11.41 9.61
C LEU A 120 13.31 10.23 10.43
N HIS A 121 12.31 10.53 11.24
CA HIS A 121 11.50 9.50 11.90
C HIS A 121 10.06 9.55 11.38
N SER A 122 9.45 8.37 11.27
CA SER A 122 8.02 8.25 11.03
C SER A 122 7.27 8.29 12.36
N LEU A 123 6.20 9.09 12.43
CA LEU A 123 5.26 9.09 13.53
C LEU A 123 3.92 8.56 13.03
N THR A 124 3.42 7.51 13.68
CA THR A 124 2.15 6.86 13.37
C THR A 124 1.39 6.53 14.66
N SER A 125 0.07 6.41 14.59
CA SER A 125 -0.76 5.90 15.68
C SER A 125 -1.95 5.12 15.14
N VAL A 126 -2.40 4.11 15.85
CA VAL A 126 -3.58 3.32 15.45
C VAL A 126 -4.82 4.21 15.28
N THR A 127 -4.98 5.21 16.16
CA THR A 127 -6.16 6.09 16.17
C THR A 127 -6.15 7.13 15.04
N PHE A 128 -4.99 7.72 14.72
CA PHE A 128 -4.92 8.92 13.87
C PHE A 128 -4.26 8.68 12.51
N THR A 129 -3.57 7.56 12.32
CA THR A 129 -2.98 7.19 11.04
C THR A 129 -4.05 7.02 9.96
N PRO A 130 -5.19 6.31 10.19
CA PRO A 130 -6.29 6.32 9.26
C PRO A 130 -7.08 7.62 9.35
N HIS A 131 -7.14 8.39 8.25
CA HIS A 131 -7.96 9.58 8.12
C HIS A 131 -9.42 9.27 7.79
N THR A 132 -9.61 8.25 6.97
CA THR A 132 -10.93 7.81 6.53
C THR A 132 -10.87 6.36 6.09
N THR A 133 -12.00 5.68 6.18
CA THR A 133 -12.15 4.25 5.90
C THR A 133 -13.31 4.04 4.94
N SER A 134 -13.16 3.06 4.03
CA SER A 134 -14.22 2.58 3.15
C SER A 134 -14.32 1.06 3.25
N TYR A 135 -15.55 0.56 3.31
CA TYR A 135 -15.89 -0.87 3.29
C TYR A 135 -16.55 -1.29 1.96
N ASP A 136 -16.57 -0.39 0.98
CA ASP A 136 -17.14 -0.66 -0.33
C ASP A 136 -16.28 -1.68 -1.11
N GLY A 137 -16.88 -2.34 -2.07
CA GLY A 137 -16.19 -3.34 -2.90
C GLY A 137 -15.01 -2.78 -3.69
N VAL A 138 -14.97 -1.46 -3.91
CA VAL A 138 -13.85 -0.70 -4.47
C VAL A 138 -13.56 0.51 -3.56
N PRO A 139 -12.34 1.06 -3.58
CA PRO A 139 -11.96 2.14 -2.65
C PRO A 139 -12.74 3.43 -2.91
N THR A 140 -13.79 3.67 -2.14
CA THR A 140 -14.73 4.81 -2.29
C THR A 140 -14.59 5.78 -1.13
N PHE A 141 -14.23 7.03 -1.41
CA PHE A 141 -13.98 8.06 -0.40
C PHE A 141 -14.58 9.41 -0.77
N ALA A 142 -15.09 10.15 0.22
CA ALA A 142 -15.67 11.47 0.01
C ALA A 142 -14.67 12.49 -0.62
N CYS A 143 -13.35 12.33 -0.38
CA CYS A 143 -12.34 13.19 -0.97
C CYS A 143 -12.27 13.08 -2.50
N GLN A 144 -12.69 11.96 -3.09
CA GLN A 144 -12.66 11.76 -4.54
C GLN A 144 -13.53 12.76 -5.29
N SER A 145 -14.69 13.14 -4.75
CA SER A 145 -15.55 14.18 -5.35
C SER A 145 -14.88 15.56 -5.39
N LYS A 146 -13.86 15.79 -4.54
CA LYS A 146 -13.11 17.05 -4.44
C LYS A 146 -11.77 17.00 -5.16
N SER A 147 -11.44 15.86 -5.81
CA SER A 147 -10.14 15.63 -6.45
C SER A 147 -10.03 16.23 -7.86
N ASN A 148 -11.07 16.87 -8.36
CA ASN A 148 -11.14 17.39 -9.73
C ASN A 148 -10.87 16.31 -10.81
N GLY A 149 -11.36 15.10 -10.57
CA GLY A 149 -11.15 13.95 -11.48
C GLY A 149 -9.79 13.25 -11.34
N TYR A 150 -8.94 13.72 -10.45
CA TYR A 150 -7.61 13.11 -10.22
C TYR A 150 -7.70 11.70 -9.61
N CYS A 151 -8.74 11.43 -8.81
CA CYS A 151 -8.96 10.16 -8.14
C CYS A 151 -10.44 9.77 -8.19
N SER A 152 -10.72 8.49 -8.37
CA SER A 152 -12.07 7.92 -8.33
C SER A 152 -12.05 6.51 -7.72
N PRO A 153 -13.22 5.89 -7.40
CA PRO A 153 -13.28 4.50 -6.97
C PRO A 153 -12.65 3.51 -7.96
N PHE A 154 -12.63 3.84 -9.25
CA PHE A 154 -12.08 3.00 -10.32
C PHE A 154 -10.71 3.45 -10.81
N HIS A 155 -10.18 4.52 -10.27
CA HIS A 155 -8.87 5.06 -10.59
C HIS A 155 -8.27 5.78 -9.37
N LEU A 156 -7.39 5.08 -8.63
CA LEU A 156 -6.69 5.68 -7.51
C LEU A 156 -5.53 6.55 -8.00
N GLY A 157 -5.60 7.84 -7.70
CA GLY A 157 -4.46 8.74 -7.84
C GLY A 157 -3.49 8.63 -6.65
N ASN A 158 -2.28 9.17 -6.82
CA ASN A 158 -1.33 9.29 -5.72
C ASN A 158 -1.83 10.32 -4.68
N CYS A 159 -2.13 9.87 -3.48
CA CYS A 159 -2.67 10.74 -2.42
C CYS A 159 -1.74 11.91 -2.05
N ASN A 160 -0.42 11.77 -2.27
CA ASN A 160 0.54 12.85 -1.99
C ASN A 160 0.40 14.05 -2.94
N ASP A 161 -0.02 13.78 -4.18
CA ASP A 161 -0.18 14.78 -5.25
C ASP A 161 -1.65 15.22 -5.42
N CYS A 162 -2.57 14.58 -4.67
CA CYS A 162 -4.00 14.83 -4.80
C CYS A 162 -4.38 16.21 -4.25
N PRO A 163 -5.14 17.03 -5.01
CA PRO A 163 -5.62 18.33 -4.52
C PRO A 163 -6.57 18.22 -3.33
N ALA A 164 -7.17 17.04 -3.12
CA ALA A 164 -8.09 16.75 -2.02
C ALA A 164 -7.44 15.95 -0.87
N LYS A 165 -6.11 15.91 -0.79
CA LYS A 165 -5.42 15.23 0.31
C LYS A 165 -5.82 15.81 1.66
N PRO A 166 -5.92 14.99 2.73
CA PRO A 166 -6.30 15.46 4.05
C PRO A 166 -5.28 16.47 4.64
N VAL A 167 -5.75 17.28 5.58
CA VAL A 167 -4.88 18.05 6.46
C VAL A 167 -4.20 17.07 7.42
N SER A 168 -2.91 17.26 7.68
CA SER A 168 -2.14 16.38 8.56
C SER A 168 -2.72 16.26 9.97
N ALA A 169 -2.77 15.03 10.48
CA ALA A 169 -3.12 14.72 11.86
C ALA A 169 -1.96 14.94 12.86
N PHE A 170 -0.85 15.54 12.42
CA PHE A 170 0.32 15.79 13.26
C PHE A 170 -0.01 16.38 14.64
N PRO A 171 -0.85 17.42 14.80
CA PRO A 171 -1.15 17.97 16.12
C PRO A 171 -1.72 16.93 17.09
N TYR A 172 -2.55 16.03 16.60
CA TYR A 172 -3.16 14.97 17.41
C TYR A 172 -2.15 13.87 17.77
N MET A 173 -1.39 13.39 16.79
CA MET A 173 -0.36 12.37 17.00
C MET A 173 0.77 12.89 17.90
N ALA A 174 1.21 14.14 17.70
CA ALA A 174 2.25 14.75 18.52
C ALA A 174 1.78 14.93 19.98
N ASN A 175 0.53 15.37 20.20
CA ASN A 175 -0.03 15.48 21.54
C ASN A 175 -0.16 14.12 22.22
N LEU A 176 -0.50 13.07 21.47
CA LEU A 176 -0.53 11.72 21.99
C LEU A 176 0.87 11.25 22.40
N ALA A 177 1.87 11.37 21.51
CA ALA A 177 3.23 10.95 21.76
C ALA A 177 3.85 11.67 22.98
N LYS A 178 3.67 12.98 23.10
CA LYS A 178 4.18 13.79 24.20
C LYS A 178 3.64 13.39 25.59
N LYS A 179 2.52 12.68 25.68
CA LYS A 179 2.01 12.16 26.96
C LYS A 179 2.85 11.02 27.52
N TYR A 180 3.59 10.32 26.65
CA TYR A 180 4.34 9.11 27.00
C TYR A 180 5.85 9.28 26.80
N MET A 181 6.29 10.35 26.20
CA MET A 181 7.70 10.66 25.98
C MET A 181 8.16 11.75 26.94
N LEU A 182 9.37 11.63 27.44
CA LEU A 182 10.00 12.70 28.21
C LEU A 182 10.30 13.91 27.30
N ASP A 183 10.26 15.12 27.85
CA ASP A 183 10.50 16.37 27.12
C ASP A 183 11.85 16.39 26.38
N ASP A 184 12.82 15.64 26.88
CA ASP A 184 14.15 15.49 26.31
C ASP A 184 14.18 14.82 24.92
N TYR A 185 13.11 14.08 24.53
CA TYR A 185 12.97 13.41 23.25
C TYR A 185 12.16 14.29 22.29
N GLY A 186 12.83 15.28 21.73
CA GLY A 186 12.18 16.28 20.88
C GLY A 186 12.00 15.83 19.42
N PHE A 187 10.83 16.14 18.87
CA PHE A 187 10.53 15.96 17.46
C PHE A 187 9.65 17.09 16.93
N THR A 188 9.79 17.40 15.64
CA THR A 188 9.02 18.44 14.95
C THR A 188 8.52 17.94 13.61
N TYR A 189 7.38 18.45 13.16
CA TYR A 189 6.80 18.12 11.86
C TYR A 189 7.71 18.54 10.70
N LYS A 190 7.91 17.61 9.78
CA LYS A 190 8.61 17.86 8.52
C LYS A 190 7.69 17.81 7.32
N SER A 191 7.01 16.66 7.16
CA SER A 191 6.09 16.40 6.06
C SER A 191 5.18 15.21 6.37
N SER A 192 4.25 14.95 5.48
CA SER A 192 3.38 13.78 5.55
C SER A 192 3.42 13.00 4.25
N LEU A 193 3.36 11.68 4.37
CA LEU A 193 3.13 10.75 3.28
C LEU A 193 1.74 10.15 3.43
N PHE A 194 0.94 10.21 2.37
CA PHE A 194 -0.39 9.62 2.34
C PHE A 194 -0.41 8.41 1.41
N SER A 195 -1.09 7.36 1.85
CA SER A 195 -1.24 6.13 1.06
C SER A 195 -2.57 5.46 1.32
N MET A 196 -3.03 4.70 0.32
CA MET A 196 -4.16 3.81 0.45
C MET A 196 -3.68 2.45 0.98
N LYS A 197 -4.23 2.02 2.11
CA LYS A 197 -3.93 0.73 2.74
C LYS A 197 -5.14 -0.19 2.63
N PRO A 198 -5.09 -1.26 1.84
CA PRO A 198 -6.09 -2.30 1.83
C PRO A 198 -5.83 -3.27 3.00
N ILE A 199 -6.89 -3.61 3.72
CA ILE A 199 -6.85 -4.57 4.84
C ILE A 199 -7.92 -5.61 4.56
N LEU A 200 -7.55 -6.89 4.61
CA LEU A 200 -8.50 -7.97 4.49
C LEU A 200 -9.46 -7.95 5.69
N MET A 201 -10.77 -7.85 5.45
CA MET A 201 -11.77 -7.73 6.52
C MET A 201 -11.76 -8.91 7.50
N SER A 202 -11.46 -10.12 7.02
CA SER A 202 -11.33 -11.31 7.88
C SER A 202 -10.15 -11.22 8.87
N SER A 203 -9.15 -10.36 8.60
CA SER A 203 -7.97 -10.18 9.44
C SER A 203 -8.12 -9.08 10.50
N GLU A 204 -9.28 -8.41 10.59
CA GLU A 204 -9.50 -7.37 11.61
C GLU A 204 -9.59 -7.93 13.02
N ILE A 205 -9.92 -9.22 13.16
CA ILE A 205 -10.08 -9.88 14.47
C ILE A 205 -8.73 -10.21 15.11
N ASP A 206 -7.74 -10.61 14.29
CA ASP A 206 -6.46 -11.14 14.77
C ASP A 206 -5.21 -10.38 14.27
N ASP A 207 -5.41 -9.33 13.45
CA ASP A 207 -4.34 -8.55 12.78
C ASP A 207 -3.34 -9.43 12.00
N SER A 208 -3.76 -10.60 11.54
CA SER A 208 -2.87 -11.59 10.89
C SER A 208 -2.30 -11.10 9.57
N ARG A 209 -3.08 -10.35 8.79
CA ARG A 209 -2.71 -9.80 7.46
C ARG A 209 -1.99 -10.80 6.57
N PRO A 210 -2.61 -11.94 6.24
CA PRO A 210 -2.02 -12.92 5.34
C PRO A 210 -1.95 -12.36 3.91
N THR A 211 -1.01 -12.87 3.11
CA THR A 211 -1.11 -12.75 1.66
C THR A 211 -2.17 -13.74 1.18
N VAL A 212 -3.12 -13.25 0.39
CA VAL A 212 -4.20 -14.08 -0.18
C VAL A 212 -4.02 -14.13 -1.69
N ILE A 213 -3.93 -15.36 -2.22
CA ILE A 213 -3.80 -15.64 -3.64
C ILE A 213 -5.04 -16.41 -4.08
N ARG A 214 -5.67 -15.99 -5.19
CA ARG A 214 -6.84 -16.65 -5.79
C ARG A 214 -6.64 -16.85 -7.28
N THR A 215 -6.77 -18.07 -7.75
CA THR A 215 -6.90 -18.39 -9.17
C THR A 215 -8.38 -18.29 -9.56
N TYR A 216 -8.70 -17.33 -10.42
CA TYR A 216 -10.06 -17.08 -10.90
C TYR A 216 -10.40 -17.86 -12.18
N SER A 217 -9.39 -18.24 -12.92
CA SER A 217 -9.52 -18.97 -14.19
C SER A 217 -8.20 -19.67 -14.50
N GLU A 218 -8.26 -20.86 -15.08
CA GLU A 218 -7.08 -21.65 -15.47
C GLU A 218 -6.78 -21.54 -16.97
N ASN A 219 -7.81 -21.38 -17.80
CA ASN A 219 -7.65 -21.28 -19.25
C ASN A 219 -8.59 -20.19 -19.82
N PRO A 220 -8.08 -19.04 -20.22
CA PRO A 220 -6.77 -18.48 -19.89
C PRO A 220 -6.63 -18.24 -18.39
N THR A 221 -5.40 -18.21 -17.89
CA THR A 221 -5.13 -18.11 -16.44
C THR A 221 -5.26 -16.67 -15.94
N PHE A 222 -5.98 -16.51 -14.81
CA PHE A 222 -6.04 -15.24 -14.09
C PHE A 222 -5.84 -15.46 -12.60
N VAL A 223 -4.80 -14.85 -12.05
CA VAL A 223 -4.46 -14.91 -10.63
C VAL A 223 -4.57 -13.53 -10.02
N GLY A 224 -5.29 -13.42 -8.91
CA GLY A 224 -5.37 -12.19 -8.11
C GLY A 224 -4.64 -12.35 -6.79
N VAL A 225 -3.86 -11.34 -6.41
CA VAL A 225 -3.09 -11.31 -5.17
C VAL A 225 -3.42 -10.08 -4.36
N LEU A 226 -3.72 -10.30 -3.07
CA LEU A 226 -3.76 -9.25 -2.05
C LEU A 226 -2.63 -9.52 -1.06
N SER A 227 -1.57 -8.73 -1.12
CA SER A 227 -0.41 -8.88 -0.24
C SER A 227 -0.70 -8.40 1.18
N GLY A 228 -0.23 -9.14 2.18
CA GLY A 228 -0.36 -8.82 3.60
C GLY A 228 0.88 -8.15 4.19
N LYS A 229 1.96 -8.90 4.35
CA LYS A 229 3.21 -8.46 4.99
C LYS A 229 4.42 -8.78 4.11
N ILE A 230 5.52 -8.05 4.30
CA ILE A 230 6.77 -8.25 3.54
C ILE A 230 7.36 -9.66 3.66
N ASN A 231 7.17 -10.31 4.80
CA ASN A 231 7.67 -11.67 5.03
C ASN A 231 6.93 -12.76 4.24
N THR A 232 5.83 -12.42 3.56
CA THR A 232 5.06 -13.32 2.70
C THR A 232 5.26 -13.02 1.21
N VAL A 233 6.35 -12.34 0.85
CA VAL A 233 6.63 -11.94 -0.53
C VAL A 233 6.84 -13.14 -1.47
N TYR A 234 7.29 -14.29 -0.94
CA TYR A 234 7.52 -15.52 -1.70
C TYR A 234 6.34 -16.50 -1.72
N ASP A 235 5.21 -16.19 -1.05
CA ASP A 235 4.04 -17.08 -1.05
C ASP A 235 3.47 -17.31 -2.45
N LEU A 236 3.74 -16.39 -3.39
CA LEU A 236 3.32 -16.49 -4.78
C LEU A 236 4.08 -17.55 -5.58
N ASP A 237 5.29 -17.92 -5.18
CA ASP A 237 6.14 -18.87 -5.88
C ASP A 237 5.46 -20.25 -5.97
N GLU A 238 4.77 -20.68 -4.90
CA GLU A 238 4.01 -21.95 -4.88
C GLU A 238 2.92 -22.03 -5.96
N VAL A 239 2.38 -20.89 -6.37
CA VAL A 239 1.32 -20.82 -7.40
C VAL A 239 1.91 -20.70 -8.80
N LEU A 240 3.04 -20.00 -8.94
CA LEU A 240 3.69 -19.78 -10.24
C LEU A 240 4.50 -20.99 -10.71
N ASP A 241 5.11 -21.73 -9.78
CA ASP A 241 5.92 -22.91 -10.12
C ASP A 241 5.09 -24.15 -10.51
N ASN A 242 3.78 -24.17 -10.19
CA ASN A 242 2.88 -25.26 -10.50
C ASN A 242 1.97 -24.98 -11.73
N GLY A 243 2.23 -23.90 -12.49
CA GLY A 243 1.42 -23.44 -13.62
C GLY A 243 2.03 -23.70 -15.02
#